data_2756a7e6d66697f5ed04b4735e2f9449
#
_entry.id   2756a7e6d66697f5ed04b4735e2f9449
#
_cell.length_a   1.000
_cell.length_b   1.000
_cell.length_c   1.000
_cell.angle_alpha   90.00
_cell.angle_beta   90.00
_cell.angle_gamma   90.00
#
_symmetry.space_group_name_H-M   'P 1'
#
loop_
_entity.id
_entity.type
_entity.pdbx_description
1 polymer ?
#
loop_
_entity_poly.entity_id
_entity_poly.type
_entity_poly.pdbx_seq_one_letter_code
_entity_poly.pdbx_strand_id
1 'polypeptide(L)'
;MIVIVVGGGASGFFSAITCASTNKNAQVIILEKTDKLLSKVRVSGGGRCNVTNACETISEFAANYPRGKDVLEKAFSIFNNQSTIDWFKKRKVLLKTEHDGRIFPISDNSQTIVDCLIDEALKHHVQIKKRSAVTS
;
A
#
# COMPACT_ATOMS: atom_id res chain seq x y z
N MET A 1 -19.76 -10.35 8.93
CA MET A 1 -18.45 -10.27 9.68
C MET A 1 -17.96 -8.83 9.64
N ILE A 2 -17.51 -8.28 10.77
CA ILE A 2 -16.86 -6.96 10.83
C ILE A 2 -15.35 -7.19 10.93
N VAL A 3 -14.59 -6.48 10.11
CA VAL A 3 -13.12 -6.48 10.10
C VAL A 3 -12.63 -5.09 10.42
N ILE A 4 -11.82 -4.95 11.47
CA ILE A 4 -11.21 -3.69 11.87
C ILE A 4 -9.74 -3.68 11.46
N VAL A 5 -9.33 -2.66 10.74
CA VAL A 5 -7.94 -2.40 10.37
C VAL A 5 -7.47 -1.17 11.14
N VAL A 6 -6.43 -1.32 11.97
CA VAL A 6 -5.89 -0.24 12.79
C VAL A 6 -4.75 0.45 12.06
N GLY A 7 -4.92 1.73 11.78
CA GLY A 7 -3.97 2.61 11.12
C GLY A 7 -4.29 2.88 9.64
N GLY A 8 -4.42 4.16 9.29
CA GLY A 8 -4.71 4.66 7.93
C GLY A 8 -3.44 4.91 7.09
N GLY A 9 -2.41 4.07 7.24
CA GLY A 9 -1.20 4.08 6.41
C GLY A 9 -1.33 3.16 5.18
N ALA A 10 -0.26 3.03 4.38
CA ALA A 10 -0.24 2.21 3.16
C ALA A 10 -0.64 0.76 3.43
N SER A 11 -0.07 0.12 4.44
CA SER A 11 -0.40 -1.26 4.80
C SER A 11 -1.85 -1.42 5.24
N GLY A 12 -2.38 -0.47 6.02
CA GLY A 12 -3.78 -0.49 6.45
C GLY A 12 -4.75 -0.37 5.27
N PHE A 13 -4.51 0.57 4.37
CA PHE A 13 -5.31 0.70 3.15
C PHE A 13 -5.23 -0.55 2.29
N PHE A 14 -4.03 -1.07 2.03
CA PHE A 14 -3.85 -2.24 1.20
C PHE A 14 -4.53 -3.49 1.80
N SER A 15 -4.38 -3.71 3.11
CA SER A 15 -5.05 -4.81 3.83
C SER A 15 -6.56 -4.69 3.79
N ALA A 16 -7.11 -3.49 4.02
CA ALA A 16 -8.55 -3.24 3.99
C ALA A 16 -9.14 -3.45 2.59
N ILE A 17 -8.48 -2.91 1.56
CA ILE A 17 -8.88 -3.09 0.15
C ILE A 17 -8.87 -4.58 -0.21
N THR A 18 -7.79 -5.29 0.12
CA THR A 18 -7.66 -6.72 -0.18
C THR A 18 -8.75 -7.52 0.52
N CYS A 19 -8.98 -7.28 1.81
CA CYS A 19 -10.03 -7.95 2.56
C CYS A 19 -11.43 -7.69 1.97
N ALA A 20 -11.76 -6.44 1.67
CA ALA A 20 -13.07 -6.07 1.14
C ALA A 20 -13.29 -6.56 -0.29
N SER A 21 -12.23 -6.62 -1.11
CA SER A 21 -12.32 -7.11 -2.49
C SER A 21 -12.51 -8.63 -2.57
N THR A 22 -11.94 -9.39 -1.63
CA THR A 22 -12.01 -10.85 -1.59
C THR A 22 -13.19 -11.37 -0.79
N ASN A 23 -13.71 -10.60 0.17
CA ASN A 23 -14.86 -10.99 0.99
C ASN A 23 -15.94 -9.91 0.98
N LYS A 24 -16.83 -9.99 0.00
CA LYS A 24 -17.92 -9.00 -0.21
C LYS A 24 -18.96 -8.95 0.94
N ASN A 25 -18.99 -9.96 1.80
CA ASN A 25 -19.89 -10.00 2.96
C ASN A 25 -19.25 -9.42 4.23
N ALA A 26 -17.99 -8.97 4.15
CA ALA A 26 -17.32 -8.32 5.26
C ALA A 26 -17.56 -6.80 5.24
N GLN A 27 -17.96 -6.26 6.38
CA GLN A 27 -17.87 -4.82 6.64
C GLN A 27 -16.46 -4.49 7.10
N VAL A 28 -15.68 -3.78 6.29
CA VAL A 28 -14.29 -3.44 6.59
C VAL A 28 -14.18 -1.99 7.02
N ILE A 29 -13.52 -1.74 8.15
CA ILE A 29 -13.40 -0.41 8.75
C ILE A 29 -11.93 -0.12 9.05
N ILE A 30 -11.40 0.99 8.53
CA ILE A 30 -10.10 1.53 8.91
C ILE A 30 -10.30 2.52 10.05
N LEU A 31 -9.58 2.33 11.17
CA LEU A 31 -9.51 3.28 12.27
C LEU A 31 -8.15 4.00 12.22
N GLU A 32 -8.17 5.32 12.03
CA GLU A 32 -6.97 6.16 12.05
C GLU A 32 -7.03 7.14 13.22
N LYS A 33 -5.97 7.19 14.03
CA LYS A 33 -5.90 8.02 15.23
C LYS A 33 -5.91 9.53 14.95
N THR A 34 -5.40 9.92 13.78
CA THR A 34 -5.28 11.33 13.37
C THR A 34 -6.36 11.70 12.35
N ASP A 35 -6.31 12.92 11.84
CA ASP A 35 -7.09 13.36 10.69
C ASP A 35 -6.39 13.13 9.34
N LYS A 36 -5.11 12.68 9.37
CA LYS A 36 -4.22 12.56 8.20
C LYS A 36 -4.09 11.10 7.78
N LEU A 37 -4.62 10.78 6.60
CA LEU A 37 -4.45 9.48 5.97
C LEU A 37 -3.17 9.44 5.13
N LEU A 38 -2.51 8.26 5.08
CA LEU A 38 -1.39 7.98 4.20
C LEU A 38 -0.20 8.96 4.36
N SER A 39 0.01 9.49 5.58
CA SER A 39 0.98 10.56 5.84
C SER A 39 2.41 10.20 5.41
N LYS A 40 2.84 8.95 5.65
CA LYS A 40 4.18 8.49 5.24
C LYS A 40 4.29 8.30 3.72
N VAL A 41 3.21 7.91 3.05
CA VAL A 41 3.15 7.85 1.58
C VAL A 41 3.38 9.23 0.98
N ARG A 42 2.72 10.25 1.52
CA ARG A 42 2.81 11.64 1.05
C ARG A 42 4.22 12.21 1.07
N VAL A 43 5.03 11.85 2.05
CA VAL A 43 6.39 12.39 2.23
C VAL A 43 7.50 11.48 1.71
N SER A 44 7.18 10.21 1.43
CA SER A 44 8.17 9.25 0.95
C SER A 44 8.74 9.64 -0.41
N GLY A 45 10.00 9.28 -0.66
CA GLY A 45 10.68 9.59 -1.92
C GLY A 45 10.73 11.10 -2.24
N GLY A 46 10.79 11.96 -1.23
CA GLY A 46 10.79 13.41 -1.41
C GLY A 46 9.45 13.95 -1.90
N GLY A 47 8.33 13.37 -1.49
CA GLY A 47 6.99 13.77 -1.92
C GLY A 47 6.50 13.13 -3.22
N ARG A 48 7.32 12.28 -3.83
CA ARG A 48 6.98 11.56 -5.08
C ARG A 48 6.37 10.18 -4.84
N CYS A 49 6.55 9.60 -3.67
CA CYS A 49 6.24 8.22 -3.27
C CYS A 49 7.10 7.18 -4.02
N ASN A 50 8.19 6.72 -3.41
CA ASN A 50 8.86 5.51 -3.85
C ASN A 50 7.95 4.30 -3.56
N VAL A 51 7.35 3.74 -4.62
CA VAL A 51 6.34 2.68 -4.52
C VAL A 51 6.97 1.32 -4.22
N THR A 52 8.04 0.99 -4.95
CA THR A 52 8.78 -0.27 -4.84
C THR A 52 10.13 -0.16 -5.55
N ASN A 53 10.82 -1.29 -5.75
CA ASN A 53 12.11 -1.37 -6.44
C ASN A 53 12.04 -2.41 -7.57
N ALA A 54 12.85 -2.22 -8.62
CA ALA A 54 12.91 -3.06 -9.81
C ALA A 54 13.88 -4.25 -9.67
N CYS A 55 13.95 -4.88 -8.48
CA CYS A 55 14.71 -6.12 -8.31
C CYS A 55 14.12 -7.23 -9.20
N GLU A 56 14.99 -8.01 -9.82
CA GLU A 56 14.58 -9.08 -10.75
C GLU A 56 14.13 -10.33 -10.01
N THR A 57 14.75 -10.64 -8.87
CA THR A 57 14.46 -11.84 -8.10
C THR A 57 13.88 -11.52 -6.71
N ILE A 58 13.11 -12.46 -6.18
CA ILE A 58 12.55 -12.35 -4.81
C ILE A 58 13.68 -12.26 -3.78
N SER A 59 14.77 -13.02 -3.98
CA SER A 59 15.89 -13.03 -3.06
C SER A 59 16.63 -11.68 -3.01
N GLU A 60 16.85 -11.06 -4.18
CA GLU A 60 17.41 -9.70 -4.26
C GLU A 60 16.49 -8.68 -3.60
N PHE A 61 15.17 -8.79 -3.84
CA PHE A 61 14.20 -7.90 -3.24
C PHE A 61 14.18 -8.05 -1.72
N ALA A 62 14.18 -9.27 -1.19
CA ALA A 62 14.21 -9.54 0.23
C ALA A 62 15.54 -9.14 0.91
N ALA A 63 16.66 -9.18 0.17
CA ALA A 63 17.97 -8.77 0.69
C ALA A 63 18.04 -7.29 1.09
N ASN A 64 17.15 -6.44 0.57
CA ASN A 64 17.01 -5.05 0.98
C ASN A 64 16.38 -4.89 2.38
N TYR A 65 15.94 -5.98 3.00
CA TYR A 65 15.32 -6.00 4.33
C TYR A 65 16.20 -6.79 5.31
N PRO A 66 17.22 -6.16 5.94
CA PRO A 66 18.18 -6.87 6.79
C PRO A 66 17.55 -7.55 8.01
N ARG A 67 16.36 -7.08 8.41
CA ARG A 67 15.55 -7.73 9.45
C ARG A 67 14.33 -8.37 8.84
N GLY A 68 14.16 -9.68 9.05
CA GLY A 68 12.99 -10.42 8.59
C GLY A 68 13.07 -10.93 7.15
N LYS A 69 14.26 -11.01 6.52
CA LYS A 69 14.48 -11.50 5.16
C LYS A 69 13.75 -12.82 4.90
N ASP A 70 13.94 -13.83 5.74
CA ASP A 70 13.38 -15.17 5.55
C ASP A 70 11.83 -15.19 5.58
N VAL A 71 11.23 -14.33 6.42
CA VAL A 71 9.78 -14.16 6.48
C VAL A 71 9.27 -13.43 5.25
N LEU A 72 10.02 -12.41 4.81
CA LEU A 72 9.64 -11.60 3.65
C LEU A 72 9.81 -12.37 2.34
N GLU A 73 10.79 -13.25 2.18
CA GLU A 73 10.90 -14.13 1.01
C GLU A 73 9.63 -14.97 0.82
N LYS A 74 9.08 -15.51 1.91
CA LYS A 74 7.81 -16.24 1.87
C LYS A 74 6.62 -15.32 1.50
N ALA A 75 6.56 -14.12 2.06
CA ALA A 75 5.51 -13.16 1.72
C ALA A 75 5.62 -12.70 0.26
N PHE A 76 6.83 -12.44 -0.22
CA PHE A 76 7.10 -12.00 -1.59
C PHE A 76 6.86 -13.10 -2.64
N SER A 77 6.85 -14.37 -2.27
CA SER A 77 6.39 -15.43 -3.17
C SER A 77 4.90 -15.33 -3.50
N ILE A 78 4.13 -14.64 -2.65
CA ILE A 78 2.69 -14.40 -2.85
C ILE A 78 2.45 -13.03 -3.48
N PHE A 79 3.12 -11.99 -2.99
CA PHE A 79 2.95 -10.61 -3.45
C PHE A 79 4.29 -9.86 -3.37
N ASN A 80 4.92 -9.62 -4.51
CA ASN A 80 6.24 -9.02 -4.64
C ASN A 80 6.20 -7.61 -5.27
N ASN A 81 7.37 -7.09 -5.65
CA ASN A 81 7.53 -5.82 -6.34
C ASN A 81 6.78 -5.79 -7.68
N GLN A 82 6.86 -6.85 -8.49
CA GLN A 82 6.13 -6.94 -9.76
C GLN A 82 4.61 -6.97 -9.53
N SER A 83 4.15 -7.71 -8.52
CA SER A 83 2.75 -7.72 -8.10
C SER A 83 2.26 -6.31 -7.71
N THR A 84 3.12 -5.53 -7.04
CA THR A 84 2.83 -4.14 -6.69
C THR A 84 2.69 -3.25 -7.92
N ILE A 85 3.61 -3.38 -8.89
CA ILE A 85 3.56 -2.65 -10.16
C ILE A 85 2.25 -2.96 -10.91
N ASP A 86 1.93 -4.25 -11.04
CA ASP A 86 0.74 -4.71 -11.73
C ASP A 86 -0.55 -4.26 -11.03
N TRP A 87 -0.54 -4.22 -9.69
CA TRP A 87 -1.66 -3.74 -8.90
C TRP A 87 -2.00 -2.29 -9.21
N PHE A 88 -0.98 -1.42 -9.28
CA PHE A 88 -1.16 -0.01 -9.65
C PHE A 88 -1.52 0.16 -11.13
N LYS A 89 -0.85 -0.59 -12.03
CA LYS A 89 -1.14 -0.56 -13.47
C LYS A 89 -2.60 -0.92 -13.78
N LYS A 90 -3.16 -1.95 -13.12
CA LYS A 90 -4.57 -2.33 -13.25
C LYS A 90 -5.53 -1.19 -12.84
N ARG A 91 -5.07 -0.25 -12.03
CA ARG A 91 -5.79 0.94 -11.58
C ARG A 91 -5.44 2.20 -12.36
N LYS A 92 -4.81 2.03 -13.53
CA LYS A 92 -4.40 3.10 -14.44
C LYS A 92 -3.38 4.08 -13.84
N VAL A 93 -2.68 3.69 -12.77
CA VAL A 93 -1.54 4.42 -12.25
C VAL A 93 -0.29 3.94 -12.97
N LEU A 94 0.27 4.82 -13.80
CA LEU A 94 1.50 4.55 -14.54
C LEU A 94 2.72 4.83 -13.65
N LEU A 95 3.65 3.88 -13.64
CA LEU A 95 4.88 3.95 -12.87
C LEU A 95 6.08 4.02 -13.80
N LYS A 96 7.17 4.63 -13.35
CA LYS A 96 8.47 4.66 -14.01
C LYS A 96 9.56 4.14 -13.08
N THR A 97 10.57 3.50 -13.66
CA THR A 97 11.79 3.06 -12.95
C THR A 97 12.88 4.11 -13.16
N GLU A 98 13.53 4.52 -12.09
CA GLU A 98 14.73 5.36 -12.15
C GLU A 98 16.01 4.50 -12.28
N HIS A 99 17.12 5.13 -12.61
CA HIS A 99 18.40 4.44 -12.87
C HIS A 99 18.94 3.62 -11.69
N ASP A 100 18.51 3.95 -10.46
CA ASP A 100 18.87 3.24 -9.23
C ASP A 100 17.85 2.14 -8.83
N GLY A 101 16.93 1.81 -9.73
CA GLY A 101 15.91 0.78 -9.52
C GLY A 101 14.70 1.22 -8.71
N ARG A 102 14.65 2.44 -8.17
CA ARG A 102 13.46 2.94 -7.48
C ARG A 102 12.32 3.18 -8.45
N ILE A 103 11.10 2.91 -8.01
CA ILE A 103 9.90 3.03 -8.83
C ILE A 103 8.97 4.10 -8.27
N PHE A 104 8.62 5.04 -9.13
CA PHE A 104 7.79 6.20 -8.81
C PHE A 104 6.59 6.32 -9.75
N PRO A 105 5.50 7.01 -9.37
CA PRO A 105 4.48 7.39 -10.33
C PRO A 105 5.07 8.33 -11.38
N ILE A 106 4.60 8.21 -12.63
CA ILE A 106 5.06 9.07 -13.73
C ILE A 106 4.79 10.54 -13.45
N SER A 107 3.77 10.86 -12.66
CA SER A 107 3.42 12.21 -12.24
C SER A 107 4.45 12.88 -11.31
N ASP A 108 5.40 12.12 -10.77
CA ASP A 108 6.33 12.56 -9.71
C ASP A 108 5.61 13.19 -8.49
N ASN A 109 4.38 12.78 -8.23
CA ASN A 109 3.56 13.29 -7.15
C ASN A 109 2.94 12.15 -6.35
N SER A 110 3.25 12.09 -5.06
CA SER A 110 2.70 11.08 -4.14
C SER A 110 1.18 11.11 -4.04
N GLN A 111 0.54 12.24 -4.40
CA GLN A 111 -0.91 12.35 -4.40
C GLN A 111 -1.56 11.33 -5.33
N THR A 112 -0.94 11.00 -6.47
CA THR A 112 -1.42 9.96 -7.39
C THR A 112 -1.59 8.59 -6.70
N ILE A 113 -0.63 8.22 -5.86
CA ILE A 113 -0.69 6.96 -5.08
C ILE A 113 -1.73 7.06 -3.97
N VAL A 114 -1.80 8.19 -3.30
CA VAL A 114 -2.77 8.46 -2.24
C VAL A 114 -4.20 8.36 -2.77
N ASP A 115 -4.48 9.04 -3.88
CA ASP A 115 -5.81 9.04 -4.49
C ASP A 115 -6.20 7.63 -4.93
N CYS A 116 -5.29 6.90 -5.59
CA CYS A 116 -5.53 5.52 -5.99
C CYS A 116 -5.92 4.62 -4.80
N LEU A 117 -5.23 4.72 -3.66
CA LEU A 117 -5.54 3.92 -2.47
C LEU A 117 -6.88 4.32 -1.84
N ILE A 118 -7.18 5.61 -1.78
CA ILE A 118 -8.45 6.11 -1.24
C ILE A 118 -9.61 5.69 -2.14
N ASP A 119 -9.50 5.89 -3.45
CA ASP A 119 -10.55 5.57 -4.42
C ASP A 119 -10.85 4.05 -4.43
N GLU A 120 -9.81 3.21 -4.37
CA GLU A 120 -10.03 1.76 -4.27
C GLU A 120 -10.68 1.35 -2.95
N ALA A 121 -10.32 1.97 -1.84
CA ALA A 121 -10.99 1.71 -0.56
C ALA A 121 -12.48 2.09 -0.63
N LEU A 122 -12.79 3.24 -1.18
CA LEU A 122 -14.19 3.71 -1.35
C LEU A 122 -14.98 2.81 -2.32
N LYS A 123 -14.38 2.42 -3.45
CA LYS A 123 -14.98 1.51 -4.42
C LYS A 123 -15.35 0.15 -3.82
N HIS A 124 -14.58 -0.33 -2.86
CA HIS A 124 -14.86 -1.55 -2.11
C HIS A 124 -15.65 -1.31 -0.81
N HIS A 125 -16.26 -0.14 -0.64
CA HIS A 125 -17.09 0.23 0.51
C HIS A 125 -16.37 0.13 1.86
N VAL A 126 -15.04 0.30 1.88
CA VAL A 126 -14.27 0.37 3.12
C VAL A 126 -14.63 1.65 3.87
N GLN A 127 -15.05 1.52 5.11
CA GLN A 127 -15.33 2.66 5.96
C GLN A 127 -14.04 3.21 6.55
N ILE A 128 -13.85 4.53 6.52
CA ILE A 128 -12.65 5.18 7.06
C ILE A 128 -13.07 6.10 8.20
N LYS A 129 -12.65 5.78 9.41
CA LYS A 129 -12.90 6.58 10.61
C LYS A 129 -11.60 7.23 11.07
N LYS A 130 -11.52 8.55 10.87
CA LYS A 130 -10.42 9.38 11.38
C LYS A 130 -10.65 9.78 12.83
N ARG A 131 -9.61 10.27 13.51
CA ARG A 131 -9.63 10.67 14.94
C ARG A 131 -10.17 9.57 15.84
N SER A 132 -9.88 8.32 15.48
CA SER A 132 -10.35 7.10 16.14
C SER A 132 -9.14 6.30 16.63
N ALA A 133 -8.54 6.77 17.73
CA ALA A 133 -7.44 6.05 18.36
C ALA A 133 -7.99 4.77 19.01
N VAL A 134 -7.29 3.65 18.77
CA VAL A 134 -7.57 2.40 19.50
C VAL A 134 -6.78 2.46 20.81
N THR A 135 -7.50 2.35 21.91
CA THR A 135 -6.95 2.20 23.26
C THR A 135 -7.23 0.80 23.75
N SER A 136 -6.36 0.24 24.57
CA SER A 136 -6.53 -1.08 25.18
C SER A 136 -7.75 -1.11 26.10
#